data_5aa93cab21c8f087f2035cc6085e7f7f
#
_entry.id   5aa93cab21c8f087f2035cc6085e7f7f
#
_cell.length_a   1.000
_cell.length_b   1.000
_cell.length_c   1.000
_cell.angle_alpha   90.00
_cell.angle_beta   90.00
_cell.angle_gamma   90.00
#
_symmetry.space_group_name_H-M   'P 1'
#
loop_
_entity.id
_entity.type
_entity.pdbx_description
1 polymer ?
#
loop_
_entity_poly.entity_id
_entity_poly.type
_entity_poly.pdbx_seq_one_letter_code
_entity_poly.pdbx_strand_id
1 'polypeptide(L)'
;MRKEWATYLKLALEKLLTDEATLAKMSFRVIENVLKFKKQSEELISRVFLEKEDHDNFKLALREALEHSLNLNSNQSAEFMAKYLDMHLKKSPASNSLESEQDLRVVIADVINVFRYVKSKDVFEEFYARSLSRRLLLKKSATREAE
;
A
#
# COMPACT_ATOMS: atom_id res chain seq x y z
N MET A 1 21.07 -5.78 16.73
CA MET A 1 20.00 -4.78 16.58
C MET A 1 19.39 -4.73 15.17
N ARG A 2 20.15 -4.47 14.10
CA ARG A 2 19.62 -4.43 12.72
C ARG A 2 18.96 -5.75 12.27
N LYS A 3 19.55 -6.90 12.59
CA LYS A 3 19.03 -8.22 12.22
C LYS A 3 17.72 -8.54 12.94
N GLU A 4 17.65 -8.25 14.22
CA GLU A 4 16.44 -8.44 15.03
C GLU A 4 15.30 -7.55 14.55
N TRP A 5 15.62 -6.29 14.22
CA TRP A 5 14.68 -5.34 13.62
C TRP A 5 14.14 -5.86 12.28
N ALA A 6 15.01 -6.30 11.37
CA ALA A 6 14.62 -6.85 10.09
C ALA A 6 13.73 -8.09 10.24
N THR A 7 14.03 -8.97 11.19
CA THR A 7 13.21 -10.15 11.49
C THR A 7 11.85 -9.75 12.04
N TYR A 8 11.79 -8.81 12.97
CA TYR A 8 10.56 -8.27 13.51
C TYR A 8 9.66 -7.67 12.41
N LEU A 9 10.24 -6.83 11.55
CA LEU A 9 9.50 -6.21 10.45
C LEU A 9 8.91 -7.24 9.49
N LYS A 10 9.67 -8.29 9.14
CA LYS A 10 9.18 -9.38 8.27
C LYS A 10 8.02 -10.11 8.92
N LEU A 11 8.16 -10.55 10.16
CA LEU A 11 7.10 -11.27 10.88
C LEU A 11 5.84 -10.42 11.06
N ALA A 12 6.00 -9.14 11.38
CA ALA A 12 4.87 -8.22 11.52
C ALA A 12 4.12 -8.02 10.19
N LEU A 13 4.85 -7.82 9.09
CA LEU A 13 4.27 -7.68 7.76
C LEU A 13 3.61 -8.97 7.27
N GLU A 14 4.24 -10.12 7.47
CA GLU A 14 3.66 -11.42 7.13
C GLU A 14 2.35 -11.64 7.87
N LYS A 15 2.31 -11.33 9.17
CA LYS A 15 1.08 -11.42 9.96
C LYS A 15 -0.01 -10.49 9.42
N LEU A 16 0.31 -9.26 9.03
CA LEU A 16 -0.66 -8.34 8.44
C LEU A 16 -1.21 -8.84 7.09
N LEU A 17 -0.36 -9.49 6.28
CA LEU A 17 -0.73 -10.01 4.96
C LEU A 17 -1.50 -11.33 5.03
N THR A 18 -1.36 -12.08 6.12
CA THR A 18 -1.99 -13.40 6.31
C THR A 18 -3.13 -13.41 7.31
N ASP A 19 -3.50 -12.26 7.88
CA ASP A 19 -4.60 -12.16 8.84
C ASP A 19 -5.94 -12.55 8.18
N GLU A 20 -6.37 -13.78 8.42
CA GLU A 20 -7.59 -14.38 7.84
C GLU A 20 -8.85 -13.55 8.17
N ALA A 21 -8.92 -12.94 9.33
CA ALA A 21 -10.07 -12.13 9.74
C ALA A 21 -10.21 -10.87 8.88
N THR A 22 -9.08 -10.26 8.52
CA THR A 22 -9.03 -9.10 7.62
C THR A 22 -9.23 -9.51 6.17
N LEU A 23 -8.62 -10.62 5.74
CA LEU A 23 -8.73 -11.16 4.38
C LEU A 23 -10.17 -11.53 4.03
N ALA A 24 -10.88 -12.21 4.92
CA ALA A 24 -12.24 -12.69 4.69
C ALA A 24 -13.27 -11.56 4.59
N LYS A 25 -13.08 -10.46 5.33
CA LYS A 25 -14.07 -9.37 5.42
C LYS A 25 -13.78 -8.19 4.51
N MET A 26 -12.51 -7.76 4.42
CA MET A 26 -12.15 -6.53 3.71
C MET A 26 -10.70 -6.58 3.23
N SER A 27 -10.45 -7.25 2.11
CA SER A 27 -9.09 -7.41 1.54
C SER A 27 -8.35 -6.09 1.26
N PHE A 28 -9.07 -4.99 1.03
CA PHE A 28 -8.45 -3.67 0.86
C PHE A 28 -7.84 -3.10 2.14
N ARG A 29 -8.34 -3.48 3.34
CA ARG A 29 -7.75 -3.05 4.62
C ARG A 29 -6.35 -3.61 4.86
N VAL A 30 -6.01 -4.70 4.21
CA VAL A 30 -4.64 -5.25 4.29
C VAL A 30 -3.64 -4.20 3.81
N ILE A 31 -3.89 -3.57 2.66
CA ILE A 31 -3.02 -2.52 2.13
C ILE A 31 -3.00 -1.29 3.03
N GLU A 32 -4.15 -0.87 3.54
CA GLU A 32 -4.23 0.21 4.52
C GLU A 32 -3.34 -0.06 5.75
N ASN A 33 -3.39 -1.28 6.28
CA ASN A 33 -2.55 -1.68 7.42
C ASN A 33 -1.06 -1.70 7.07
N VAL A 34 -0.69 -2.17 5.88
CA VAL A 34 0.70 -2.15 5.39
C VAL A 34 1.20 -0.72 5.24
N LEU A 35 0.39 0.19 4.68
CA LEU A 35 0.75 1.61 4.53
C LEU A 35 0.92 2.29 5.90
N LYS A 36 0.01 2.03 6.85
CA LYS A 36 0.13 2.53 8.23
C LYS A 36 1.39 2.02 8.91
N PHE A 37 1.65 0.71 8.80
CA PHE A 37 2.84 0.09 9.37
C PHE A 37 4.13 0.69 8.79
N LYS A 38 4.19 0.86 7.47
CA LYS A 38 5.32 1.51 6.80
C LYS A 38 5.55 2.92 7.34
N LYS A 39 4.51 3.76 7.39
CA LYS A 39 4.58 5.13 7.88
C LYS A 39 5.05 5.21 9.34
N GLN A 40 4.48 4.37 10.20
CA GLN A 40 4.88 4.30 11.62
C GLN A 40 6.33 3.85 11.79
N SER A 41 6.79 2.88 10.98
CA SER A 41 8.17 2.41 11.01
C SER A 41 9.15 3.49 10.53
N GLU A 42 8.82 4.23 9.47
CA GLU A 42 9.63 5.36 8.97
C GLU A 42 9.71 6.49 10.01
N GLU A 43 8.61 6.80 10.66
CA GLU A 43 8.54 7.81 11.72
C GLU A 43 9.38 7.39 12.93
N LEU A 44 9.29 6.12 13.35
CA LEU A 44 10.12 5.57 14.44
C LEU A 44 11.60 5.66 14.10
N ILE A 45 11.99 5.24 12.90
CA ILE A 45 13.38 5.31 12.42
C ILE A 45 13.89 6.76 12.50
N SER A 46 13.09 7.71 12.03
CA SER A 46 13.47 9.12 12.00
C SER A 46 13.57 9.75 13.38
N ARG A 47 12.84 9.24 14.37
CA ARG A 47 12.90 9.73 15.76
C ARG A 47 14.04 9.11 16.58
N VAL A 48 14.36 7.84 16.33
CA VAL A 48 15.29 7.06 17.16
C VAL A 48 16.71 7.14 16.61
N PHE A 49 16.89 7.07 15.30
CA PHE A 49 18.19 7.01 14.65
C PHE A 49 18.54 8.35 14.04
N LEU A 50 19.27 9.17 14.81
CA LEU A 50 19.67 10.52 14.39
C LEU A 50 20.95 10.50 13.54
N GLU A 51 21.79 9.46 13.69
CA GLU A 51 22.98 9.28 12.87
C GLU A 51 22.59 8.77 11.49
N LYS A 52 23.14 9.39 10.46
CA LYS A 52 22.77 9.12 9.06
C LYS A 52 23.00 7.67 8.67
N GLU A 53 24.10 7.07 9.11
CA GLU A 53 24.45 5.69 8.78
C GLU A 53 23.45 4.68 9.37
N ASP A 54 23.10 4.83 10.63
CA ASP A 54 22.08 3.99 11.28
C ASP A 54 20.70 4.20 10.65
N HIS A 55 20.29 5.42 10.44
CA HIS A 55 19.04 5.77 9.79
C HIS A 55 18.90 5.11 8.41
N ASP A 56 19.92 5.18 7.56
CA ASP A 56 19.91 4.58 6.24
C ASP A 56 19.90 3.04 6.30
N ASN A 57 20.64 2.45 7.26
CA ASN A 57 20.64 1.02 7.48
C ASN A 57 19.29 0.47 7.93
N PHE A 58 18.58 1.18 8.81
CA PHE A 58 17.25 0.77 9.28
C PHE A 58 16.17 1.00 8.23
N LYS A 59 16.28 2.04 7.42
CA LYS A 59 15.42 2.25 6.23
C LYS A 59 15.62 1.14 5.20
N LEU A 60 16.85 0.73 4.96
CA LEU A 60 17.13 -0.37 4.04
C LEU A 60 16.49 -1.68 4.55
N ALA A 61 16.62 -1.96 5.87
CA ALA A 61 15.98 -3.13 6.48
C ALA A 61 14.45 -3.12 6.32
N LEU A 62 13.80 -1.96 6.46
CA LEU A 62 12.36 -1.81 6.23
C LEU A 62 12.00 -2.07 4.77
N ARG A 63 12.78 -1.55 3.84
CA ARG A 63 12.60 -1.78 2.40
C ARG A 63 12.70 -3.26 2.05
N GLU A 64 13.75 -3.92 2.52
CA GLU A 64 13.97 -5.36 2.31
C GLU A 64 12.85 -6.21 2.90
N ALA A 65 12.33 -5.84 4.07
CA ALA A 65 11.20 -6.51 4.71
C ALA A 65 9.91 -6.35 3.88
N LEU A 66 9.62 -5.15 3.40
CA LEU A 66 8.45 -4.89 2.53
C LEU A 66 8.55 -5.67 1.21
N GLU A 67 9.72 -5.64 0.57
CA GLU A 67 9.96 -6.37 -0.68
C GLU A 67 9.79 -7.88 -0.48
N HIS A 68 10.34 -8.43 0.59
CA HIS A 68 10.22 -9.85 0.93
C HIS A 68 8.75 -10.22 1.17
N SER A 69 8.08 -9.55 2.10
CA SER A 69 6.74 -9.92 2.57
C SER A 69 5.67 -9.76 1.49
N LEU A 70 5.71 -8.66 0.71
CA LEU A 70 4.78 -8.44 -0.39
C LEU A 70 4.93 -9.45 -1.53
N ASN A 71 6.13 -10.04 -1.70
CA ASN A 71 6.40 -11.01 -2.75
C ASN A 71 6.28 -12.47 -2.30
N LEU A 72 5.96 -12.75 -1.05
CA LEU A 72 5.57 -14.11 -0.63
C LEU A 72 4.33 -14.60 -1.42
N ASN A 73 3.37 -13.71 -1.63
CA ASN A 73 2.26 -13.92 -2.55
C ASN A 73 2.04 -12.65 -3.39
N SER A 74 2.92 -12.45 -4.37
CA SER A 74 2.99 -11.25 -5.20
C SER A 74 1.69 -10.96 -5.95
N ASN A 75 1.00 -12.00 -6.45
CA ASN A 75 -0.26 -11.87 -7.17
C ASN A 75 -1.37 -11.34 -6.23
N GLN A 76 -1.47 -11.89 -5.04
CA GLN A 76 -2.44 -11.46 -4.04
C GLN A 76 -2.18 -10.02 -3.58
N SER A 77 -0.92 -9.66 -3.36
CA SER A 77 -0.54 -8.29 -3.00
C SER A 77 -0.91 -7.29 -4.11
N ALA A 78 -0.67 -7.65 -5.37
CA ALA A 78 -1.03 -6.84 -6.53
C ALA A 78 -2.56 -6.66 -6.65
N GLU A 79 -3.32 -7.74 -6.47
CA GLU A 79 -4.79 -7.70 -6.47
C GLU A 79 -5.34 -6.80 -5.36
N PHE A 80 -4.79 -6.90 -4.14
CA PHE A 80 -5.23 -6.08 -3.01
C PHE A 80 -4.94 -4.60 -3.23
N MET A 81 -3.79 -4.26 -3.83
CA MET A 81 -3.46 -2.89 -4.19
C MET A 81 -4.44 -2.32 -5.23
N ALA A 82 -4.76 -3.09 -6.26
CA ALA A 82 -5.73 -2.67 -7.27
C ALA A 82 -7.13 -2.45 -6.66
N LYS A 83 -7.58 -3.33 -5.78
CA LYS A 83 -8.85 -3.20 -5.06
C LYS A 83 -8.86 -1.99 -4.11
N TYR A 84 -7.74 -1.73 -3.43
CA TYR A 84 -7.61 -0.58 -2.55
C TYR A 84 -7.73 0.74 -3.31
N LEU A 85 -7.04 0.86 -4.45
CA LEU A 85 -7.16 2.02 -5.34
C LEU A 85 -8.57 2.15 -5.91
N ASP A 86 -9.18 1.05 -6.36
CA ASP A 86 -10.55 1.07 -6.88
C ASP A 86 -11.56 1.62 -5.86
N MET A 87 -11.37 1.28 -4.59
CA MET A 87 -12.22 1.79 -3.52
C MET A 87 -12.12 3.31 -3.38
N HIS A 88 -10.89 3.86 -3.43
CA HIS A 88 -10.66 5.29 -3.29
C HIS A 88 -11.02 6.09 -4.56
N LEU A 89 -10.85 5.48 -5.74
CA LEU A 89 -11.17 6.11 -7.02
C LEU A 89 -12.66 6.10 -7.36
N LYS A 90 -13.47 5.35 -6.62
CA LYS A 90 -14.92 5.38 -6.80
C LYS A 90 -15.50 6.71 -6.34
N LYS A 91 -16.37 7.27 -7.19
CA LYS A 91 -17.05 8.53 -6.90
C LYS A 91 -17.90 8.41 -5.63
N SER A 92 -17.57 9.19 -4.61
CA SER A 92 -18.37 9.36 -3.40
C SER A 92 -19.15 10.68 -3.49
N PRO A 93 -20.32 10.79 -2.88
CA PRO A 93 -21.05 12.06 -2.77
C PRO A 93 -20.23 13.18 -2.10
N ALA A 94 -19.25 12.82 -1.27
CA ALA A 94 -18.35 13.74 -0.58
C ALA A 94 -17.11 14.15 -1.41
N SER A 95 -16.91 13.59 -2.60
CA SER A 95 -15.68 13.74 -3.39
C SER A 95 -15.56 15.06 -4.19
N ASN A 96 -16.48 16.00 -3.98
CA ASN A 96 -16.45 17.31 -4.67
C ASN A 96 -15.71 18.41 -3.90
N SER A 97 -15.05 18.10 -2.77
CA SER A 97 -14.24 19.06 -2.04
C SER A 97 -12.77 18.98 -2.47
N LEU A 98 -12.09 20.13 -2.53
CA LEU A 98 -10.66 20.22 -2.81
C LEU A 98 -9.81 19.40 -1.82
N GLU A 99 -10.25 19.30 -0.57
CA GLU A 99 -9.61 18.46 0.47
C GLU A 99 -9.66 16.98 0.11
N SER A 100 -10.81 16.49 -0.38
CA SER A 100 -10.98 15.10 -0.83
C SER A 100 -10.08 14.74 -2.02
N GLU A 101 -9.83 15.68 -2.93
CA GLU A 101 -8.92 15.46 -4.06
C GLU A 101 -7.46 15.38 -3.62
N GLN A 102 -7.07 16.22 -2.67
CA GLN A 102 -5.73 16.22 -2.11
C GLN A 102 -5.44 14.95 -1.32
N ASP A 103 -6.41 14.47 -0.53
CA ASP A 103 -6.34 13.20 0.18
C ASP A 103 -6.19 12.02 -0.78
N LEU A 104 -6.93 12.04 -1.89
CA LEU A 104 -6.84 11.01 -2.93
C LEU A 104 -5.44 10.96 -3.56
N ARG A 105 -4.84 12.11 -3.86
CA ARG A 105 -3.47 12.19 -4.40
C ARG A 105 -2.44 11.60 -3.45
N VAL A 106 -2.59 11.85 -2.14
CA VAL A 106 -1.72 11.26 -1.09
C VAL A 106 -1.86 9.73 -1.07
N VAL A 107 -3.09 9.23 -1.08
CA VAL A 107 -3.35 7.78 -1.10
C VAL A 107 -2.73 7.12 -2.34
N ILE A 108 -2.91 7.71 -3.51
CA ILE A 108 -2.32 7.21 -4.77
C ILE A 108 -0.79 7.18 -4.67
N ALA A 109 -0.16 8.27 -4.19
CA ALA A 109 1.29 8.35 -4.02
C ALA A 109 1.81 7.28 -3.05
N ASP A 110 1.13 7.05 -1.93
CA ASP A 110 1.50 6.04 -0.95
C ASP A 110 1.43 4.62 -1.54
N VAL A 111 0.36 4.31 -2.29
CA VAL A 111 0.22 3.01 -2.96
C VAL A 111 1.30 2.83 -4.02
N ILE A 112 1.60 3.83 -4.85
CA ILE A 112 2.66 3.77 -5.86
C ILE A 112 4.02 3.51 -5.21
N ASN A 113 4.31 4.13 -4.07
CA ASN A 113 5.55 3.92 -3.33
C ASN A 113 5.70 2.47 -2.85
N VAL A 114 4.62 1.82 -2.43
CA VAL A 114 4.64 0.41 -2.03
C VAL A 114 4.59 -0.53 -3.24
N PHE A 115 3.88 -0.15 -4.29
CA PHE A 115 3.80 -0.91 -5.55
C PHE A 115 5.17 -1.17 -6.20
N ARG A 116 6.14 -0.29 -5.98
CA ARG A 116 7.52 -0.47 -6.46
C ARG A 116 8.16 -1.77 -5.97
N TYR A 117 7.74 -2.29 -4.83
CA TYR A 117 8.27 -3.52 -4.22
C TYR A 117 7.59 -4.79 -4.74
N VAL A 118 6.41 -4.68 -5.36
CA VAL A 118 5.65 -5.83 -5.88
C VAL A 118 6.18 -6.25 -7.24
N LYS A 119 6.40 -7.55 -7.43
CA LYS A 119 6.92 -8.11 -8.68
C LYS A 119 5.83 -8.35 -9.74
N SER A 120 4.65 -8.80 -9.33
CA SER A 120 3.53 -9.11 -10.25
C SER A 120 2.78 -7.84 -10.68
N LYS A 121 3.45 -7.00 -11.45
CA LYS A 121 2.88 -5.73 -11.96
C LYS A 121 1.81 -5.95 -13.02
N ASP A 122 1.95 -7.00 -13.81
CA ASP A 122 1.00 -7.47 -14.81
C ASP A 122 -0.36 -7.84 -14.18
N VAL A 123 -0.35 -8.51 -13.04
CA VAL A 123 -1.57 -8.84 -12.30
C VAL A 123 -2.26 -7.59 -11.78
N PHE A 124 -1.49 -6.63 -11.24
CA PHE A 124 -2.04 -5.34 -10.84
C PHE A 124 -2.70 -4.63 -12.02
N GLU A 125 -2.02 -4.55 -13.16
CA GLU A 125 -2.51 -3.90 -14.38
C GLU A 125 -3.83 -4.53 -14.85
N GLU A 126 -3.94 -5.85 -14.84
CA GLU A 126 -5.17 -6.56 -15.22
C GLU A 126 -6.35 -6.18 -14.30
N PHE A 127 -6.16 -6.25 -12.99
CA PHE A 127 -7.21 -5.90 -12.02
C PHE A 127 -7.58 -4.42 -12.08
N TYR A 128 -6.58 -3.55 -12.24
CA TYR A 128 -6.78 -2.12 -12.35
C TYR A 128 -7.54 -1.75 -13.62
N ALA A 129 -7.14 -2.27 -14.79
CA ALA A 129 -7.81 -2.03 -16.06
C ALA A 129 -9.27 -2.48 -16.03
N ARG A 130 -9.55 -3.65 -15.44
CA ARG A 130 -10.92 -4.16 -15.26
C ARG A 130 -11.75 -3.23 -14.38
N SER A 131 -11.20 -2.76 -13.29
CA SER A 131 -11.87 -1.83 -12.37
C SER A 131 -12.06 -0.45 -13.00
N LEU A 132 -11.06 0.08 -13.70
CA LEU A 132 -11.14 1.33 -14.46
C LEU A 132 -12.26 1.28 -15.51
N SER A 133 -12.29 0.24 -16.32
CA SER A 133 -13.34 0.07 -17.34
C SER A 133 -14.74 0.10 -16.70
N ARG A 134 -14.91 -0.57 -15.57
CA ARG A 134 -16.18 -0.56 -14.83
C ARG A 134 -16.52 0.83 -14.30
N ARG A 135 -15.56 1.58 -13.74
CA ARG A 135 -15.79 2.95 -13.25
C ARG A 135 -16.18 3.89 -14.37
N LEU A 136 -15.47 3.83 -15.50
CA LEU A 136 -15.74 4.68 -16.67
C LEU A 136 -17.12 4.40 -17.28
N LEU A 137 -17.46 3.13 -17.48
CA LEU A 137 -18.77 2.72 -18.02
C LEU A 137 -19.92 3.14 -17.11
N LEU A 138 -19.75 3.05 -15.81
CA LEU A 138 -20.76 3.43 -14.82
C LEU A 138 -20.69 4.92 -14.43
N LYS A 139 -19.76 5.69 -15.01
CA LYS A 139 -19.49 7.10 -14.65
C LYS A 139 -19.29 7.31 -13.15
N LYS A 140 -18.60 6.37 -12.50
CA LYS A 140 -18.35 6.34 -11.06
C LYS A 140 -16.92 6.73 -10.67
N SER A 141 -16.12 7.25 -11.59
CA SER A 141 -14.79 7.78 -11.27
C SER A 141 -14.89 9.07 -10.46
N ALA A 142 -14.01 9.22 -9.48
CA ALA A 142 -13.95 10.42 -8.63
C ALA A 142 -13.50 11.64 -9.47
N THR A 143 -12.39 11.51 -10.19
CA THR A 143 -11.91 12.51 -11.15
C THR A 143 -11.25 11.81 -12.33
N ARG A 144 -11.29 12.45 -13.53
CA ARG A 144 -10.57 11.94 -14.71
C ARG A 144 -9.05 12.05 -14.58
N GLU A 145 -8.59 13.04 -13.83
CA GLU A 145 -7.17 13.32 -13.65
C GLU A 145 -6.49 12.34 -12.69
N ALA A 146 -7.26 11.64 -11.84
CA ALA A 146 -6.76 10.63 -10.91
C ALA A 146 -6.57 9.25 -11.54
N GLU A 147 -7.17 9.00 -12.70
CA GLU A 147 -7.05 7.73 -13.43
C GLU A 147 -5.80 7.73 -14.32
#